data_44048c41095bed0fe41947917b4b9a3e
#
_entry.id   44048c41095bed0fe41947917b4b9a3e
#
_cell.length_a   1.000
_cell.length_b   1.000
_cell.length_c   1.000
_cell.angle_alpha   90.00
_cell.angle_beta   90.00
_cell.angle_gamma   90.00
#
_symmetry.space_group_name_H-M   'P 1'
#
loop_
_entity.id
_entity.type
_entity.pdbx_description
1 polymer ?
#
loop_
_entity_poly.entity_id
_entity_poly.type
_entity_poly.pdbx_seq_one_letter_code
_entity_poly.pdbx_strand_id
1 'polypeptide(L)'
;IDEYAASLAAHRATDAEFDAMERLLREMDKAADIHEFVQKDILFHAMVVDAAGSPTLSRIWSSLRLAEWTNLSVTATENSLEKLKQNHWKIFHYLKMRDEHAASAYMFLHIKGFGDEMKKHFTDLAPKEQEP
;
A
#
# COMPACT_ATOMS: atom_id res chain seq x y z
N ILE A 1 6.36 -8.40 -3.93
CA ILE A 1 7.24 -7.93 -2.84
C ILE A 1 6.42 -7.54 -1.61
N ASP A 2 5.42 -6.69 -1.80
CA ASP A 2 4.64 -6.18 -0.66
C ASP A 2 3.89 -7.29 0.08
N GLU A 3 3.29 -8.24 -0.62
CA GLU A 3 2.59 -9.34 0.03
C GLU A 3 3.53 -10.28 0.78
N TYR A 4 4.72 -10.50 0.24
CA TYR A 4 5.73 -11.29 0.94
C TYR A 4 6.24 -10.54 2.19
N ALA A 5 6.47 -9.25 2.05
CA ALA A 5 6.88 -8.40 3.17
C ALA A 5 5.81 -8.40 4.28
N ALA A 6 4.53 -8.32 3.90
CA ALA A 6 3.43 -8.37 4.87
C ALA A 6 3.41 -9.69 5.65
N SER A 7 3.63 -10.81 4.95
CA SER A 7 3.72 -12.12 5.60
C SER A 7 4.85 -12.15 6.63
N LEU A 8 6.03 -11.69 6.27
CA LEU A 8 7.18 -11.65 7.18
C LEU A 8 6.95 -10.66 8.33
N ALA A 9 6.39 -9.49 8.05
CA ALA A 9 6.13 -8.48 9.07
C ALA A 9 5.12 -8.97 10.11
N ALA A 10 4.08 -9.68 9.68
CA ALA A 10 3.11 -10.27 10.60
C ALA A 10 3.80 -11.19 11.62
N HIS A 11 4.85 -11.87 11.19
CA HIS A 11 5.61 -12.77 12.04
C HIS A 11 6.69 -12.07 12.87
N ARG A 12 7.34 -11.05 12.30
CA ARG A 12 8.56 -10.46 12.87
C ARG A 12 8.40 -9.08 13.49
N ALA A 13 7.34 -8.35 13.19
CA ALA A 13 7.17 -6.98 13.67
C ALA A 13 7.11 -6.93 15.19
N THR A 14 7.74 -5.91 15.75
CA THR A 14 7.72 -5.64 17.19
C THR A 14 6.48 -4.83 17.56
N ASP A 15 6.15 -4.82 18.85
CA ASP A 15 5.05 -3.98 19.35
C ASP A 15 5.29 -2.50 19.08
N ALA A 16 6.55 -2.04 19.20
CA ALA A 16 6.91 -0.66 18.89
C ALA A 16 6.68 -0.33 17.42
N GLU A 17 6.97 -1.27 16.53
CA GLU A 17 6.72 -1.10 15.10
C GLU A 17 5.21 -1.04 14.81
N PHE A 18 4.41 -1.87 15.46
CA PHE A 18 2.96 -1.81 15.33
C PHE A 18 2.40 -0.49 15.85
N ASP A 19 2.90 0.02 16.97
CA ASP A 19 2.46 1.30 17.51
C ASP A 19 2.76 2.45 16.54
N ALA A 20 3.93 2.41 15.89
CA ALA A 20 4.30 3.40 14.89
C ALA A 20 3.39 3.34 13.66
N MET A 21 3.05 2.13 13.19
CA MET A 21 2.12 1.94 12.09
C MET A 21 0.74 2.50 12.43
N GLU A 22 0.25 2.23 13.64
CA GLU A 22 -1.06 2.71 14.06
C GLU A 22 -1.11 4.24 14.10
N ARG A 23 -0.07 4.89 14.62
CA ARG A 23 0.01 6.36 14.62
C ARG A 23 -0.01 6.91 13.19
N LEU A 24 0.71 6.26 12.29
CA LEU A 24 0.74 6.67 10.89
C LEU A 24 -0.63 6.52 10.23
N LEU A 25 -1.34 5.44 10.51
CA LEU A 25 -2.68 5.23 9.96
C LEU A 25 -3.68 6.26 10.46
N ARG A 26 -3.56 6.69 11.71
CA ARG A 26 -4.39 7.78 12.25
C ARG A 26 -4.10 9.10 11.55
N GLU A 27 -2.83 9.36 11.21
CA GLU A 27 -2.47 10.53 10.41
C GLU A 27 -2.99 10.41 8.98
N MET A 28 -2.94 9.22 8.40
CA MET A 28 -3.48 8.94 7.08
C MET A 28 -4.99 9.23 7.02
N ASP A 29 -5.73 8.88 8.08
CA ASP A 29 -7.16 9.14 8.17
C ASP A 29 -7.49 10.63 8.12
N LYS A 30 -6.56 11.48 8.54
CA LYS A 30 -6.71 12.94 8.52
C LYS A 30 -6.32 13.57 7.21
N ALA A 31 -5.78 12.80 6.27
CA ALA A 31 -5.36 13.34 4.98
C ALA A 31 -6.57 13.94 4.26
N ALA A 32 -6.44 15.22 3.87
CA ALA A 32 -7.52 15.98 3.24
C ALA A 32 -7.59 15.75 1.74
N ASP A 33 -6.46 15.41 1.12
CA ASP A 33 -6.38 15.20 -0.31
C ASP A 33 -5.47 14.01 -0.64
N ILE A 34 -5.43 13.67 -1.92
CA ILE A 34 -4.66 12.52 -2.40
C ILE A 34 -3.15 12.68 -2.21
N HIS A 35 -2.64 13.90 -2.26
CA HIS A 35 -1.21 14.15 -2.10
C HIS A 35 -0.75 13.81 -0.68
N GLU A 36 -1.50 14.26 0.32
CA GLU A 36 -1.21 13.93 1.72
C GLU A 36 -1.34 12.43 1.96
N PHE A 37 -2.39 11.83 1.41
CA PHE A 37 -2.62 10.39 1.53
C PHE A 37 -1.45 9.59 0.95
N VAL A 38 -1.00 9.92 -0.25
CA VAL A 38 0.08 9.19 -0.93
C VAL A 38 1.37 9.23 -0.12
N GLN A 39 1.70 10.36 0.50
CA GLN A 39 2.87 10.46 1.35
C GLN A 39 2.81 9.49 2.54
N LYS A 40 1.65 9.40 3.18
CA LYS A 40 1.43 8.48 4.31
C LYS A 40 1.39 7.03 3.85
N ASP A 41 0.82 6.78 2.69
CA ASP A 41 0.76 5.46 2.09
C ASP A 41 2.17 4.90 1.82
N ILE A 42 3.05 5.71 1.25
CA ILE A 42 4.45 5.33 1.02
C ILE A 42 5.11 4.96 2.35
N LEU A 43 4.92 5.77 3.38
CA LEU A 43 5.50 5.51 4.70
C LEU A 43 4.95 4.23 5.32
N PHE A 44 3.66 3.97 5.18
CA PHE A 44 3.06 2.74 5.70
C PHE A 44 3.68 1.49 5.06
N HIS A 45 3.77 1.48 3.75
CA HIS A 45 4.38 0.36 3.03
C HIS A 45 5.85 0.19 3.40
N ALA A 46 6.58 1.29 3.54
CA ALA A 46 7.97 1.25 3.99
C ALA A 46 8.09 0.62 5.39
N MET A 47 7.20 0.99 6.30
CA MET A 47 7.19 0.41 7.65
C MET A 47 6.92 -1.09 7.63
N VAL A 48 5.99 -1.55 6.79
CA VAL A 48 5.71 -2.99 6.63
C VAL A 48 6.93 -3.72 6.10
N VAL A 49 7.56 -3.17 5.06
CA VAL A 49 8.76 -3.78 4.46
C VAL A 49 9.92 -3.82 5.45
N ASP A 50 10.13 -2.74 6.21
CA ASP A 50 11.18 -2.71 7.21
C ASP A 50 10.90 -3.69 8.36
N ALA A 51 9.65 -3.85 8.76
CA ALA A 51 9.25 -4.79 9.80
C ALA A 51 9.42 -6.25 9.37
N ALA A 52 9.55 -6.51 8.07
CA ALA A 52 9.86 -7.83 7.55
C ALA A 52 11.28 -8.29 7.94
N GLY A 53 12.15 -7.37 8.34
CA GLY A 53 13.47 -7.70 8.88
C GLY A 53 14.50 -8.12 7.83
N SER A 54 14.34 -7.69 6.58
CA SER A 54 15.29 -7.99 5.50
C SER A 54 15.81 -6.68 4.90
N PRO A 55 17.07 -6.30 5.19
CA PRO A 55 17.66 -5.09 4.60
C PRO A 55 17.68 -5.12 3.07
N THR A 56 17.91 -6.28 2.49
CA THR A 56 17.90 -6.45 1.02
C THR A 56 16.52 -6.14 0.45
N LEU A 57 15.48 -6.67 1.08
CA LEU A 57 14.09 -6.43 0.66
C LEU A 57 13.74 -4.96 0.76
N SER A 58 14.15 -4.29 1.84
CA SER A 58 13.93 -2.86 2.02
C SER A 58 14.57 -2.03 0.91
N ARG A 59 15.79 -2.37 0.52
CA ARG A 59 16.50 -1.67 -0.55
C ARG A 59 15.82 -1.87 -1.90
N ILE A 60 15.43 -3.09 -2.22
CA ILE A 60 14.74 -3.41 -3.47
C ILE A 60 13.43 -2.64 -3.53
N TRP A 61 12.66 -2.69 -2.45
CA TRP A 61 11.37 -2.01 -2.39
C TRP A 61 11.53 -0.50 -2.58
N SER A 62 12.47 0.12 -1.88
CA SER A 62 12.71 1.56 -2.00
C SER A 62 13.07 1.96 -3.43
N SER A 63 13.88 1.17 -4.11
CA SER A 63 14.30 1.46 -5.49
C SER A 63 13.14 1.38 -6.48
N LEU A 64 12.25 0.42 -6.31
CA LEU A 64 11.15 0.17 -7.24
C LEU A 64 9.94 1.06 -6.99
N ARG A 65 9.61 1.29 -5.72
CA ARG A 65 8.35 1.97 -5.37
C ARG A 65 8.34 3.47 -5.65
N LEU A 66 9.50 4.12 -5.61
CA LEU A 66 9.56 5.56 -5.86
C LEU A 66 9.02 5.94 -7.25
N ALA A 67 9.41 5.18 -8.28
CA ALA A 67 8.92 5.42 -9.64
C ALA A 67 7.43 5.13 -9.77
N GLU A 68 6.97 4.06 -9.11
CA GLU A 68 5.57 3.63 -9.12
C GLU A 68 4.66 4.68 -8.49
N TRP A 69 5.04 5.20 -7.32
CA TRP A 69 4.24 6.19 -6.61
C TRP A 69 4.16 7.52 -7.33
N THR A 70 5.16 7.89 -8.08
CA THR A 70 5.12 9.10 -8.90
C THR A 70 3.96 9.04 -9.90
N ASN A 71 3.70 7.87 -10.46
CA ASN A 71 2.60 7.67 -11.40
C ASN A 71 1.24 7.54 -10.71
N LEU A 72 1.19 6.83 -9.58
CA LEU A 72 -0.06 6.58 -8.85
C LEU A 72 -0.71 7.86 -8.33
N SER A 73 0.09 8.83 -7.90
CA SER A 73 -0.44 10.09 -7.38
C SER A 73 -1.27 10.87 -8.40
N VAL A 74 -1.11 10.58 -9.68
CA VAL A 74 -1.83 11.23 -10.77
C VAL A 74 -3.17 10.54 -11.07
N THR A 75 -3.29 9.25 -10.75
CA THR A 75 -4.43 8.43 -11.16
C THR A 75 -5.46 8.18 -10.07
N ALA A 76 -5.09 8.30 -8.80
CA ALA A 76 -6.01 8.05 -7.70
C ALA A 76 -7.05 9.16 -7.60
N THR A 77 -8.32 8.79 -7.41
CA THR A 77 -9.44 9.72 -7.32
C THR A 77 -9.92 9.85 -5.88
N GLU A 78 -10.59 10.97 -5.55
CA GLU A 78 -11.14 11.21 -4.22
C GLU A 78 -12.16 10.15 -3.80
N ASN A 79 -12.93 9.60 -4.76
CA ASN A 79 -13.94 8.59 -4.47
C ASN A 79 -13.36 7.30 -3.91
N SER A 80 -12.10 7.00 -4.24
CA SER A 80 -11.42 5.80 -3.74
C SER A 80 -10.62 6.05 -2.45
N LEU A 81 -10.50 7.31 -2.01
CA LEU A 81 -9.66 7.68 -0.88
C LEU A 81 -10.09 7.02 0.42
N GLU A 82 -11.38 7.11 0.76
CA GLU A 82 -11.90 6.48 1.97
C GLU A 82 -11.74 4.97 1.96
N LYS A 83 -11.97 4.35 0.81
CA LYS A 83 -11.77 2.91 0.64
C LYS A 83 -10.31 2.53 0.82
N LEU A 84 -9.40 3.32 0.28
CA LEU A 84 -7.96 3.09 0.43
C LEU A 84 -7.52 3.21 1.89
N LYS A 85 -8.04 4.19 2.62
CA LYS A 85 -7.77 4.34 4.05
C LYS A 85 -8.24 3.10 4.82
N GLN A 86 -9.45 2.64 4.55
CA GLN A 86 -10.01 1.44 5.19
C GLN A 86 -9.19 0.20 4.89
N ASN A 87 -8.71 0.05 3.66
CA ASN A 87 -7.90 -1.09 3.26
C ASN A 87 -6.58 -1.16 4.04
N HIS A 88 -5.97 -0.02 4.33
CA HIS A 88 -4.76 0.03 5.14
C HIS A 88 -5.03 -0.45 6.57
N TRP A 89 -6.15 -0.05 7.17
CA TRP A 89 -6.54 -0.53 8.49
C TRP A 89 -6.77 -2.04 8.51
N LYS A 90 -7.35 -2.61 7.46
CA LYS A 90 -7.54 -4.06 7.36
C LYS A 90 -6.21 -4.80 7.32
N ILE A 91 -5.26 -4.31 6.53
CA ILE A 91 -3.92 -4.90 6.47
C ILE A 91 -3.28 -4.87 7.87
N PHE A 92 -3.31 -3.70 8.51
CA PHE A 92 -2.77 -3.52 9.85
C PHE A 92 -3.40 -4.47 10.86
N HIS A 93 -4.72 -4.63 10.80
CA HIS A 93 -5.44 -5.55 11.69
C HIS A 93 -4.87 -6.96 11.62
N TYR A 94 -4.68 -7.49 10.42
CA TYR A 94 -4.15 -8.84 10.25
C TYR A 94 -2.67 -8.94 10.60
N LEU A 95 -1.90 -7.89 10.35
CA LEU A 95 -0.51 -7.83 10.80
C LEU A 95 -0.44 -7.95 12.33
N LYS A 96 -1.25 -7.16 13.02
CA LYS A 96 -1.26 -7.13 14.49
C LYS A 96 -1.76 -8.44 15.09
N MET A 97 -2.69 -9.10 14.41
CA MET A 97 -3.12 -10.46 14.79
C MET A 97 -2.09 -11.53 14.48
N ARG A 98 -1.02 -11.16 13.81
CA ARG A 98 0.05 -12.06 13.34
C ARG A 98 -0.48 -13.17 12.44
N ASP A 99 -1.53 -12.86 11.68
CA ASP A 99 -2.09 -13.72 10.66
C ASP A 99 -1.39 -13.47 9.33
N GLU A 100 -0.31 -14.19 9.11
CA GLU A 100 0.55 -13.95 7.92
C GLU A 100 -0.16 -14.24 6.60
N HIS A 101 -1.06 -15.22 6.57
CA HIS A 101 -1.81 -15.54 5.36
C HIS A 101 -2.81 -14.44 5.02
N ALA A 102 -3.58 -13.98 5.99
CA ALA A 102 -4.55 -12.90 5.78
C ALA A 102 -3.85 -11.59 5.46
N ALA A 103 -2.76 -11.25 6.18
CA ALA A 103 -1.99 -10.04 5.91
C ALA A 103 -1.45 -10.02 4.48
N SER A 104 -0.89 -11.14 4.02
CA SER A 104 -0.39 -11.28 2.66
C SER A 104 -1.51 -11.16 1.63
N ALA A 105 -2.65 -11.83 1.87
CA ALA A 105 -3.79 -11.81 0.96
C ALA A 105 -4.39 -10.42 0.82
N TYR A 106 -4.59 -9.70 1.93
CA TYR A 106 -5.13 -8.33 1.87
C TYR A 106 -4.15 -7.35 1.26
N MET A 107 -2.85 -7.52 1.52
CA MET A 107 -1.83 -6.71 0.84
C MET A 107 -1.86 -6.95 -0.67
N PHE A 108 -1.96 -8.20 -1.09
CA PHE A 108 -2.08 -8.55 -2.51
C PHE A 108 -3.29 -7.88 -3.15
N LEU A 109 -4.46 -7.98 -2.51
CA LEU A 109 -5.68 -7.36 -3.03
C LEU A 109 -5.57 -5.84 -3.09
N HIS A 110 -4.91 -5.23 -2.13
CA HIS A 110 -4.68 -3.78 -2.10
C HIS A 110 -3.81 -3.35 -3.29
N ILE A 111 -2.70 -4.03 -3.53
CA ILE A 111 -1.81 -3.73 -4.64
C ILE A 111 -2.50 -4.01 -5.97
N LYS A 112 -3.22 -5.12 -6.08
CA LYS A 112 -3.99 -5.47 -7.26
C LYS A 112 -5.06 -4.42 -7.56
N GLY A 113 -5.74 -3.92 -6.52
CA GLY A 113 -6.74 -2.87 -6.66
C GLY A 113 -6.17 -1.61 -7.30
N PHE A 114 -4.99 -1.18 -6.87
CA PHE A 114 -4.28 -0.07 -7.50
C PHE A 114 -3.93 -0.37 -8.94
N GLY A 115 -3.42 -1.56 -9.22
CA GLY A 115 -3.06 -1.99 -10.56
C GLY A 115 -4.26 -1.97 -11.51
N ASP A 116 -5.40 -2.44 -11.04
CA ASP A 116 -6.64 -2.46 -11.81
C ASP A 116 -7.15 -1.04 -12.08
N GLU A 117 -7.08 -0.15 -11.09
CA GLU A 117 -7.45 1.26 -11.26
C GLU A 117 -6.55 1.96 -12.27
N MET A 118 -5.25 1.75 -12.20
CA MET A 118 -4.30 2.30 -13.17
C MET A 118 -4.58 1.79 -14.57
N LYS A 119 -4.83 0.49 -14.70
CA LYS A 119 -5.12 -0.15 -15.98
C LYS A 119 -6.37 0.44 -16.61
N LYS A 120 -7.40 0.64 -15.79
CA LYS A 120 -8.65 1.26 -16.22
C LYS A 120 -8.41 2.69 -16.71
N HIS A 121 -7.63 3.45 -15.96
CA HIS A 121 -7.29 4.83 -16.32
C HIS A 121 -6.58 4.89 -17.66
N PHE A 122 -5.56 4.06 -17.86
CA PHE A 122 -4.83 4.01 -19.13
C PHE A 122 -5.68 3.52 -20.29
N THR A 123 -6.59 2.61 -20.04
CA THR A 123 -7.54 2.14 -21.06
C THR A 123 -8.45 3.27 -21.51
N ASP A 124 -8.94 4.09 -20.57
CA ASP A 124 -9.80 5.23 -20.87
C ASP A 124 -9.07 6.31 -21.70
N LEU A 125 -7.76 6.41 -21.56
CA LEU A 125 -6.92 7.35 -22.31
C LEU A 125 -6.45 6.80 -23.64
N ALA A 126 -6.55 5.48 -23.86
CA ALA A 126 -6.09 4.86 -25.11
C ALA A 126 -7.00 5.24 -26.29
N PRO A 127 -6.43 5.35 -27.50
CA PRO A 127 -7.25 5.59 -28.69
C PRO A 127 -8.24 4.45 -28.92
N LYS A 128 -9.49 4.80 -29.27
CA LYS A 128 -10.56 3.81 -29.51
C LYS A 128 -10.52 3.15 -30.86
N GLU A 129 -9.67 3.55 -31.73
CA GLU A 129 -9.52 3.03 -33.08
C GLU A 129 -9.05 1.59 -33.16
N GLN A 130 -8.64 1.02 -32.04
CA GLN A 130 -8.23 -0.39 -31.95
C GLN A 130 -9.40 -1.35 -31.74
N GLU A 131 -10.58 -0.81 -31.50
CA GLU A 131 -11.78 -1.64 -31.38
C GLU A 131 -12.25 -2.08 -32.76
N PRO A 132 -12.51 -3.38 -32.98
CA PRO A 132 -13.03 -3.88 -34.25
C PRO A 132 -14.41 -3.35 -34.59
#